data_47dbf7db46f335173350446e533a56f5
#
_entry.id   47dbf7db46f335173350446e533a56f5
#
_cell.length_a   1.000
_cell.length_b   1.000
_cell.length_c   1.000
_cell.angle_alpha   90.00
_cell.angle_beta   90.00
_cell.angle_gamma   90.00
#
_symmetry.space_group_name_H-M   'P 1'
#
loop_
_entity.id
_entity.type
_entity.pdbx_description
1 polymer ?
#
loop_
_entity_poly.entity_id
_entity_poly.type
_entity_poly.pdbx_seq_one_letter_code
_entity_poly.pdbx_strand_id
1 'polypeptide(L)'
;MADLKRLFIGKPLKSAENDEHKLSRFAALALLSSDALSSIAYGTEQIVVVLVTLSAAAIWYSLPIAAFVIILLISLTLSYRQIIHAYPHGGGAYVVSSENLGRNAGLLAGGSLLVDYMLTVAVSVSAGAEAIISAIPALYGHQVAISIGIVILITLMNLRGLRESASFLMLPVYSFIAIITLLIVVGLFKIVTGAQPLNATALPGAVVPGISIALVLRAFSSGSSSLTGVEAISNAVPFFKKPRAKNAAGTLALMATILGFFFVGITFINYWYGIVPKEEVTVLSQIGKAVFGQ
;
A
#
# COMPACT_ATOMS: atom_id res chain seq x y z
N MET A 1 38.02 -7.61 6.09
CA MET A 1 36.87 -6.94 6.77
C MET A 1 36.42 -5.66 6.09
N ALA A 2 37.32 -4.78 5.60
CA ALA A 2 36.94 -3.53 4.92
C ALA A 2 36.13 -3.74 3.63
N ASP A 3 36.46 -4.80 2.85
CA ASP A 3 35.78 -5.09 1.59
C ASP A 3 34.37 -5.66 1.78
N LEU A 4 34.15 -6.53 2.80
CA LEU A 4 32.82 -6.99 3.15
C LEU A 4 31.92 -5.84 3.63
N LYS A 5 32.46 -4.95 4.45
CA LYS A 5 31.73 -3.76 4.93
C LYS A 5 31.34 -2.84 3.76
N ARG A 6 32.20 -2.67 2.77
CA ARG A 6 31.91 -1.91 1.54
C ARG A 6 30.90 -2.60 0.64
N LEU A 7 30.89 -3.94 0.59
CA LEU A 7 29.93 -4.71 -0.17
C LEU A 7 28.51 -4.56 0.39
N PHE A 8 28.33 -4.56 1.73
CA PHE A 8 27.03 -4.50 2.39
C PHE A 8 26.53 -3.09 2.66
N ILE A 9 27.41 -2.15 3.03
CA ILE A 9 27.02 -0.79 3.49
C ILE A 9 27.29 0.28 2.43
N GLY A 10 28.07 -0.03 1.37
CA GLY A 10 28.49 0.95 0.36
C GLY A 10 29.64 1.84 0.80
N LYS A 11 29.95 2.88 -0.01
CA LYS A 11 30.97 3.86 0.29
C LYS A 11 30.39 5.01 1.13
N PRO A 12 31.12 5.55 2.12
CA PRO A 12 30.68 6.72 2.85
C PRO A 12 30.53 7.91 1.89
N LEU A 13 29.37 8.60 1.98
CA LEU A 13 29.09 9.78 1.17
C LEU A 13 29.82 11.01 1.70
N LYS A 14 30.39 11.82 0.81
CA LYS A 14 30.96 13.12 1.16
C LYS A 14 29.83 14.15 1.32
N SER A 15 29.94 15.05 2.29
CA SER A 15 28.93 16.10 2.53
C SER A 15 28.63 16.98 1.31
N ALA A 16 29.60 17.16 0.42
CA ALA A 16 29.46 17.93 -0.83
C ALA A 16 28.58 17.19 -1.89
N GLU A 17 28.47 15.86 -1.81
CA GLU A 17 27.70 15.04 -2.76
C GLU A 17 26.23 14.92 -2.34
N ASN A 18 25.84 15.49 -1.19
CA ASN A 18 24.50 15.30 -0.60
C ASN A 18 23.36 15.81 -1.50
N ASP A 19 23.56 16.84 -2.33
CA ASP A 19 22.53 17.34 -3.25
C ASP A 19 22.37 16.45 -4.50
N GLU A 20 23.40 15.72 -4.92
CA GLU A 20 23.34 14.78 -6.05
C GLU A 20 22.55 13.50 -5.69
N HIS A 21 22.50 13.15 -4.40
CA HIS A 21 21.80 11.99 -3.90
C HIS A 21 20.29 12.25 -3.60
N LYS A 22 19.78 13.46 -3.89
CA LYS A 22 18.36 13.78 -3.71
C LYS A 22 17.48 13.03 -4.74
N LEU A 23 16.30 12.66 -4.27
CA LEU A 23 15.34 11.89 -5.05
C LEU A 23 14.60 12.77 -6.07
N SER A 24 14.49 12.30 -7.31
CA SER A 24 13.51 12.81 -8.26
C SER A 24 12.11 12.38 -7.85
N ARG A 25 11.06 12.99 -8.43
CA ARG A 25 9.66 12.58 -8.15
C ARG A 25 9.41 11.10 -8.44
N PHE A 26 9.95 10.58 -9.54
CA PHE A 26 9.79 9.17 -9.92
C PHE A 26 10.53 8.23 -8.96
N ALA A 27 11.79 8.54 -8.64
CA ALA A 27 12.55 7.74 -7.67
C ALA A 27 11.91 7.79 -6.27
N ALA A 28 11.41 8.97 -5.85
CA ALA A 28 10.69 9.13 -4.60
C ALA A 28 9.36 8.36 -4.59
N LEU A 29 8.61 8.38 -5.70
CA LEU A 29 7.39 7.59 -5.81
C LEU A 29 7.71 6.09 -5.61
N ALA A 30 8.72 5.56 -6.31
CA ALA A 30 9.09 4.16 -6.18
C ALA A 30 9.54 3.78 -4.77
N LEU A 31 10.36 4.63 -4.12
CA LEU A 31 10.89 4.32 -2.79
C LEU A 31 9.88 4.53 -1.66
N LEU A 32 9.15 5.67 -1.69
CA LEU A 32 8.31 6.11 -0.58
C LEU A 32 6.85 5.64 -0.70
N SER A 33 6.42 5.19 -1.89
CA SER A 33 5.06 4.73 -2.11
C SER A 33 4.96 3.21 -2.23
N SER A 34 6.08 2.48 -2.18
CA SER A 34 6.09 1.03 -2.32
C SER A 34 5.22 0.36 -1.26
N ASP A 35 5.27 0.85 -0.02
CA ASP A 35 4.45 0.38 1.08
C ASP A 35 2.96 0.63 0.85
N ALA A 36 2.57 1.88 0.61
CA ALA A 36 1.19 2.23 0.34
C ALA A 36 0.63 1.51 -0.90
N LEU A 37 1.41 1.34 -1.96
CA LEU A 37 1.00 0.63 -3.17
C LEU A 37 0.83 -0.88 -2.94
N SER A 38 1.73 -1.51 -2.16
CA SER A 38 1.60 -2.93 -1.83
C SER A 38 0.42 -3.21 -0.91
N SER A 39 0.09 -2.26 -0.03
CA SER A 39 -1.03 -2.38 0.91
C SER A 39 -2.40 -2.51 0.23
N ILE A 40 -2.54 -2.01 -1.01
CA ILE A 40 -3.76 -2.20 -1.78
C ILE A 40 -3.99 -3.66 -2.17
N ALA A 41 -2.93 -4.42 -2.41
CA ALA A 41 -3.05 -5.81 -2.81
C ALA A 41 -3.79 -6.65 -1.75
N TYR A 42 -3.61 -6.33 -0.47
CA TYR A 42 -4.29 -7.02 0.62
C TYR A 42 -5.42 -6.22 1.28
N GLY A 43 -5.42 -4.88 1.20
CA GLY A 43 -6.41 -4.04 1.88
C GLY A 43 -7.84 -4.26 1.39
N THR A 44 -8.04 -4.44 0.08
CA THR A 44 -9.35 -4.79 -0.49
C THR A 44 -9.78 -6.21 -0.08
N GLU A 45 -8.84 -7.15 -0.03
CA GLU A 45 -9.07 -8.52 0.45
C GLU A 45 -9.52 -8.54 1.91
N GLN A 46 -8.90 -7.75 2.78
CA GLN A 46 -9.25 -7.66 4.19
C GLN A 46 -10.70 -7.19 4.43
N ILE A 47 -11.23 -6.29 3.60
CA ILE A 47 -12.65 -5.92 3.65
C ILE A 47 -13.52 -7.15 3.36
N VAL A 48 -13.21 -7.87 2.29
CA VAL A 48 -14.00 -9.02 1.84
C VAL A 48 -13.92 -10.16 2.84
N VAL A 49 -12.73 -10.45 3.39
CA VAL A 49 -12.55 -11.45 4.46
C VAL A 49 -13.49 -11.19 5.63
N VAL A 50 -13.59 -9.94 6.10
CA VAL A 50 -14.50 -9.58 7.20
C VAL A 50 -15.97 -9.73 6.78
N LEU A 51 -16.35 -9.27 5.60
CA LEU A 51 -17.76 -9.32 5.15
C LEU A 51 -18.25 -10.75 4.92
N VAL A 52 -17.40 -11.60 4.36
CA VAL A 52 -17.74 -13.00 4.05
C VAL A 52 -17.91 -13.85 5.31
N THR A 53 -17.39 -13.43 6.46
CA THR A 53 -17.71 -14.11 7.74
C THR A 53 -19.22 -14.17 8.02
N LEU A 54 -19.99 -13.24 7.46
CA LEU A 54 -21.45 -13.27 7.52
C LEU A 54 -22.04 -14.07 6.35
N SER A 55 -21.75 -13.66 5.13
CA SER A 55 -22.18 -14.36 3.90
C SER A 55 -21.51 -13.74 2.67
N ALA A 56 -21.44 -14.50 1.56
CA ALA A 56 -20.99 -13.97 0.27
C ALA A 56 -21.87 -12.81 -0.24
N ALA A 57 -23.15 -12.78 0.12
CA ALA A 57 -24.04 -11.68 -0.22
C ALA A 57 -23.60 -10.33 0.39
N ALA A 58 -22.83 -10.35 1.50
CA ALA A 58 -22.35 -9.14 2.13
C ALA A 58 -21.23 -8.43 1.34
N ILE A 59 -20.65 -9.07 0.32
CA ILE A 59 -19.57 -8.50 -0.50
C ILE A 59 -19.97 -7.14 -1.10
N TRP A 60 -21.23 -6.88 -1.43
CA TRP A 60 -21.65 -5.60 -1.98
C TRP A 60 -21.38 -4.42 -1.03
N TYR A 61 -21.36 -4.66 0.30
CA TYR A 61 -20.99 -3.64 1.28
C TYR A 61 -19.53 -3.16 1.12
N SER A 62 -18.68 -3.89 0.41
CA SER A 62 -17.34 -3.43 0.07
C SER A 62 -17.35 -2.12 -0.73
N LEU A 63 -18.39 -1.87 -1.55
CA LEU A 63 -18.51 -0.66 -2.35
C LEU A 63 -18.70 0.61 -1.50
N PRO A 64 -19.71 0.72 -0.61
CA PRO A 64 -19.83 1.88 0.27
C PRO A 64 -18.64 1.98 1.25
N ILE A 65 -18.09 0.87 1.74
CA ILE A 65 -16.89 0.89 2.57
C ILE A 65 -15.72 1.49 1.79
N ALA A 66 -15.51 1.09 0.53
CA ALA A 66 -14.48 1.67 -0.33
C ALA A 66 -14.68 3.18 -0.52
N ALA A 67 -15.91 3.66 -0.68
CA ALA A 67 -16.19 5.09 -0.76
C ALA A 67 -15.74 5.84 0.50
N PHE A 68 -16.00 5.31 1.69
CA PHE A 68 -15.51 5.88 2.95
C PHE A 68 -13.98 5.86 3.06
N VAL A 69 -13.32 4.78 2.63
CA VAL A 69 -11.84 4.68 2.58
C VAL A 69 -11.27 5.74 1.63
N ILE A 70 -11.90 5.99 0.48
CA ILE A 70 -11.48 7.04 -0.47
C ILE A 70 -11.67 8.44 0.14
N ILE A 71 -12.76 8.71 0.84
CA ILE A 71 -12.96 9.97 1.56
C ILE A 71 -11.82 10.18 2.58
N LEU A 72 -11.47 9.14 3.32
CA LEU A 72 -10.35 9.17 4.26
C LEU A 72 -9.01 9.43 3.55
N LEU A 73 -8.74 8.75 2.42
CA LEU A 73 -7.54 8.97 1.61
C LEU A 73 -7.42 10.43 1.13
N ILE A 74 -8.53 11.01 0.64
CA ILE A 74 -8.56 12.42 0.21
C ILE A 74 -8.26 13.33 1.41
N SER A 75 -8.91 13.11 2.55
CA SER A 75 -8.70 13.89 3.77
C SER A 75 -7.24 13.84 4.24
N LEU A 76 -6.65 12.64 4.30
CA LEU A 76 -5.22 12.44 4.64
C LEU A 76 -4.30 13.15 3.65
N THR A 77 -4.57 13.02 2.35
CA THR A 77 -3.76 13.64 1.30
C THR A 77 -3.78 15.17 1.41
N LEU A 78 -4.94 15.76 1.67
CA LEU A 78 -5.07 17.21 1.87
C LEU A 78 -4.32 17.66 3.13
N SER A 79 -4.45 16.92 4.24
CA SER A 79 -3.75 17.22 5.49
C SER A 79 -2.23 17.12 5.33
N TYR A 80 -1.72 16.04 4.77
CA TYR A 80 -0.27 15.88 4.56
C TYR A 80 0.28 16.88 3.54
N ARG A 81 -0.50 17.28 2.54
CA ARG A 81 -0.09 18.35 1.62
C ARG A 81 0.12 19.68 2.36
N GLN A 82 -0.73 20.00 3.33
CA GLN A 82 -0.55 21.20 4.18
C GLN A 82 0.69 21.07 5.05
N ILE A 83 0.91 19.90 5.68
CA ILE A 83 2.08 19.62 6.50
C ILE A 83 3.38 19.78 5.69
N ILE A 84 3.45 19.24 4.46
CA ILE A 84 4.60 19.34 3.56
C ILE A 84 4.99 20.81 3.31
N HIS A 85 4.03 21.71 3.20
CA HIS A 85 4.30 23.14 2.98
C HIS A 85 4.64 23.88 4.27
N ALA A 86 4.01 23.52 5.39
CA ALA A 86 4.27 24.11 6.70
C ALA A 86 5.62 23.65 7.29
N TYR A 87 6.01 22.39 7.02
CA TYR A 87 7.22 21.75 7.57
C TYR A 87 8.18 21.28 6.46
N PRO A 88 8.82 22.20 5.72
CA PRO A 88 9.66 21.84 4.57
C PRO A 88 10.96 21.12 4.96
N HIS A 89 11.27 21.08 6.24
CA HIS A 89 12.39 20.32 6.82
C HIS A 89 12.02 18.87 7.16
N GLY A 90 10.79 18.46 6.84
CA GLY A 90 10.23 17.16 7.21
C GLY A 90 9.76 17.13 8.66
N GLY A 91 9.18 16.01 9.05
CA GLY A 91 8.85 15.82 10.46
C GLY A 91 7.55 15.13 10.76
N GLY A 92 6.67 14.95 9.80
CA GLY A 92 5.44 14.20 9.95
C GLY A 92 4.72 14.39 11.29
N ALA A 93 4.04 13.34 11.74
CA ALA A 93 3.21 13.41 12.95
C ALA A 93 4.02 13.70 14.23
N TYR A 94 5.27 13.22 14.32
CA TYR A 94 6.12 13.47 15.49
C TYR A 94 6.40 14.96 15.70
N VAL A 95 6.89 15.66 14.66
CA VAL A 95 7.27 17.07 14.76
C VAL A 95 6.03 17.94 14.92
N VAL A 96 5.00 17.70 14.12
CA VAL A 96 3.72 18.45 14.23
C VAL A 96 3.14 18.34 15.63
N SER A 97 3.10 17.14 16.20
CA SER A 97 2.57 16.93 17.56
C SER A 97 3.49 17.56 18.63
N SER A 98 4.82 17.46 18.47
CA SER A 98 5.76 18.06 19.43
C SER A 98 5.65 19.57 19.48
N GLU A 99 5.54 20.23 18.32
CA GLU A 99 5.51 21.69 18.23
C GLU A 99 4.16 22.29 18.63
N ASN A 100 3.04 21.58 18.31
CA ASN A 100 1.71 22.14 18.54
C ASN A 100 1.05 21.64 19.85
N LEU A 101 1.38 20.42 20.32
CA LEU A 101 0.75 19.79 21.48
C LEU A 101 1.74 19.52 22.61
N GLY A 102 3.05 19.78 22.35
CA GLY A 102 4.12 19.60 23.31
C GLY A 102 4.82 18.24 23.25
N ARG A 103 5.95 18.15 23.98
CA ARG A 103 6.90 17.04 23.93
C ARG A 103 6.26 15.66 24.16
N ASN A 104 5.34 15.54 25.12
CA ASN A 104 4.73 14.25 25.47
C ASN A 104 3.84 13.74 24.34
N ALA A 105 3.07 14.62 23.69
CA ALA A 105 2.27 14.26 22.53
C ALA A 105 3.15 13.82 21.35
N GLY A 106 4.27 14.52 21.12
CA GLY A 106 5.25 14.12 20.12
C GLY A 106 5.86 12.73 20.39
N LEU A 107 6.26 12.46 21.62
CA LEU A 107 6.80 11.13 21.97
C LEU A 107 5.77 10.02 21.80
N LEU A 108 4.50 10.28 22.14
CA LEU A 108 3.41 9.31 21.91
C LEU A 108 3.22 9.07 20.40
N ALA A 109 3.18 10.14 19.60
CA ALA A 109 3.05 10.04 18.15
C ALA A 109 4.23 9.28 17.52
N GLY A 110 5.47 9.58 17.94
CA GLY A 110 6.66 8.88 17.45
C GLY A 110 6.71 7.41 17.86
N GLY A 111 6.32 7.07 19.09
CA GLY A 111 6.21 5.70 19.54
C GLY A 111 5.14 4.91 18.78
N SER A 112 3.98 5.53 18.53
CA SER A 112 2.91 4.93 17.74
C SER A 112 3.35 4.66 16.29
N LEU A 113 4.05 5.60 15.65
CA LEU A 113 4.61 5.42 14.31
C LEU A 113 5.64 4.28 14.26
N LEU A 114 6.48 4.15 15.29
CA LEU A 114 7.45 3.05 15.35
C LEU A 114 6.75 1.68 15.35
N VAL A 115 5.72 1.53 16.17
CA VAL A 115 4.91 0.30 16.24
C VAL A 115 4.18 0.06 14.92
N ASP A 116 3.57 1.11 14.34
CA ASP A 116 2.88 1.04 13.06
C ASP A 116 3.80 0.53 11.95
N TYR A 117 4.99 1.12 11.80
CA TYR A 117 5.95 0.68 10.78
C TYR A 117 6.42 -0.76 10.99
N MET A 118 6.61 -1.21 12.23
CA MET A 118 6.97 -2.61 12.50
C MET A 118 5.85 -3.57 12.07
N LEU A 119 4.60 -3.25 12.41
CA LEU A 119 3.43 -4.05 12.03
C LEU A 119 3.21 -4.02 10.51
N THR A 120 3.34 -2.87 9.89
CA THR A 120 3.19 -2.71 8.43
C THR A 120 4.21 -3.56 7.68
N VAL A 121 5.49 -3.56 8.09
CA VAL A 121 6.50 -4.44 7.48
C VAL A 121 6.12 -5.91 7.62
N ALA A 122 5.66 -6.32 8.81
CA ALA A 122 5.26 -7.71 9.04
C ALA A 122 4.09 -8.12 8.12
N VAL A 123 3.05 -7.30 8.05
CA VAL A 123 1.87 -7.57 7.19
C VAL A 123 2.24 -7.56 5.72
N SER A 124 2.98 -6.55 5.24
CA SER A 124 3.36 -6.42 3.83
C SER A 124 4.26 -7.57 3.36
N VAL A 125 5.20 -8.00 4.21
CA VAL A 125 6.07 -9.14 3.89
C VAL A 125 5.29 -10.45 3.88
N SER A 126 4.37 -10.66 4.83
CA SER A 126 3.50 -11.84 4.85
C SER A 126 2.61 -11.90 3.60
N ALA A 127 1.98 -10.78 3.24
CA ALA A 127 1.16 -10.69 2.02
C ALA A 127 2.00 -10.94 0.75
N GLY A 128 3.25 -10.45 0.71
CA GLY A 128 4.19 -10.74 -0.37
C GLY A 128 4.54 -12.22 -0.46
N ALA A 129 4.77 -12.89 0.68
CA ALA A 129 5.03 -14.32 0.72
C ALA A 129 3.79 -15.13 0.26
N GLU A 130 2.59 -14.73 0.67
CA GLU A 130 1.32 -15.34 0.21
C GLU A 130 1.13 -15.18 -1.30
N ALA A 131 1.45 -14.00 -1.86
CA ALA A 131 1.40 -13.78 -3.30
C ALA A 131 2.36 -14.70 -4.08
N ILE A 132 3.58 -14.91 -3.55
CA ILE A 132 4.56 -15.84 -4.13
C ILE A 132 4.04 -17.28 -4.07
N ILE A 133 3.50 -17.70 -2.93
CA ILE A 133 2.94 -19.05 -2.75
C ILE A 133 1.72 -19.25 -3.66
N SER A 134 0.87 -18.25 -3.78
CA SER A 134 -0.28 -18.27 -4.71
C SER A 134 0.14 -18.46 -6.18
N ALA A 135 1.32 -17.96 -6.56
CA ALA A 135 1.88 -18.15 -7.90
C ALA A 135 2.65 -19.48 -8.05
N ILE A 136 3.25 -19.97 -6.97
CA ILE A 136 4.08 -21.19 -6.94
C ILE A 136 3.63 -22.09 -5.79
N PRO A 137 2.55 -22.90 -5.97
CA PRO A 137 1.99 -23.73 -4.90
C PRO A 137 2.97 -24.73 -4.27
N ALA A 138 4.05 -25.09 -4.99
CA ALA A 138 5.12 -25.95 -4.45
C ALA A 138 5.87 -25.36 -3.24
N LEU A 139 5.73 -24.06 -3.00
CA LEU A 139 6.32 -23.33 -1.86
C LEU A 139 5.41 -23.31 -0.62
N TYR A 140 4.24 -23.93 -0.68
CA TYR A 140 3.35 -24.07 0.45
C TYR A 140 4.06 -24.67 1.67
N GLY A 141 3.80 -24.10 2.86
CA GLY A 141 4.50 -24.49 4.09
C GLY A 141 5.86 -23.79 4.33
N HIS A 142 6.37 -23.00 3.37
CA HIS A 142 7.62 -22.27 3.52
C HIS A 142 7.42 -20.75 3.74
N GLN A 143 6.22 -20.31 4.06
CA GLN A 143 5.84 -18.91 4.18
C GLN A 143 6.76 -18.10 5.09
N VAL A 144 7.10 -18.63 6.27
CA VAL A 144 8.01 -17.96 7.23
C VAL A 144 9.42 -17.81 6.65
N ALA A 145 9.96 -18.84 6.00
CA ALA A 145 11.30 -18.80 5.40
C ALA A 145 11.36 -17.77 4.26
N ILE A 146 10.33 -17.70 3.41
CA ILE A 146 10.20 -16.71 2.34
C ILE A 146 10.14 -15.31 2.95
N SER A 147 9.31 -15.09 3.96
CA SER A 147 9.17 -13.81 4.66
C SER A 147 10.51 -13.33 5.24
N ILE A 148 11.24 -14.20 5.94
CA ILE A 148 12.56 -13.89 6.48
C ILE A 148 13.54 -13.52 5.36
N GLY A 149 13.54 -14.29 4.26
CA GLY A 149 14.38 -14.01 3.09
C GLY A 149 14.09 -12.63 2.48
N ILE A 150 12.83 -12.25 2.35
CA ILE A 150 12.41 -10.94 1.86
C ILE A 150 12.90 -9.83 2.79
N VAL A 151 12.71 -9.98 4.11
CA VAL A 151 13.18 -8.96 5.10
C VAL A 151 14.69 -8.79 5.02
N ILE A 152 15.46 -9.88 4.98
CA ILE A 152 16.93 -9.81 4.85
C ILE A 152 17.33 -9.10 3.56
N LEU A 153 16.73 -9.46 2.42
CA LEU A 153 17.04 -8.86 1.13
C LEU A 153 16.76 -7.34 1.14
N ILE A 154 15.58 -6.92 1.58
CA ILE A 154 15.20 -5.50 1.63
C ILE A 154 16.10 -4.74 2.61
N THR A 155 16.42 -5.32 3.77
CA THR A 155 17.32 -4.70 4.76
C THR A 155 18.71 -4.48 4.17
N LEU A 156 19.30 -5.49 3.53
CA LEU A 156 20.62 -5.37 2.89
C LEU A 156 20.63 -4.29 1.81
N MET A 157 19.55 -4.18 1.05
CA MET A 157 19.42 -3.15 0.02
C MET A 157 19.30 -1.75 0.62
N ASN A 158 18.50 -1.58 1.67
CA ASN A 158 18.33 -0.27 2.33
C ASN A 158 19.61 0.22 3.01
N LEU A 159 20.47 -0.69 3.51
CA LEU A 159 21.78 -0.34 4.06
C LEU A 159 22.73 0.29 3.04
N ARG A 160 22.51 0.12 1.74
CA ARG A 160 23.35 0.72 0.68
C ARG A 160 23.05 2.18 0.41
N GLY A 161 21.91 2.68 0.86
CA GLY A 161 21.54 4.10 0.74
C GLY A 161 20.28 4.33 -0.09
N LEU A 162 19.65 5.48 0.13
CA LEU A 162 18.34 5.84 -0.43
C LEU A 162 18.29 5.83 -1.97
N ARG A 163 19.35 6.32 -2.63
CA ARG A 163 19.38 6.41 -4.10
C ARG A 163 19.50 5.04 -4.75
N GLU A 164 20.35 4.17 -4.20
CA GLU A 164 20.53 2.80 -4.71
C GLU A 164 19.28 1.97 -4.49
N SER A 165 18.68 2.06 -3.30
CA SER A 165 17.40 1.41 -2.98
C SER A 165 16.28 1.90 -3.90
N ALA A 166 16.16 3.22 -4.12
CA ALA A 166 15.17 3.78 -5.02
C ALA A 166 15.35 3.29 -6.46
N SER A 167 16.59 3.22 -6.96
CA SER A 167 16.88 2.74 -8.31
C SER A 167 16.49 1.27 -8.50
N PHE A 168 16.74 0.44 -7.48
CA PHE A 168 16.35 -0.98 -7.50
C PHE A 168 14.83 -1.15 -7.44
N LEU A 169 14.15 -0.39 -6.56
CA LEU A 169 12.71 -0.49 -6.39
C LEU A 169 11.90 0.10 -7.56
N MET A 170 12.51 0.92 -8.41
CA MET A 170 11.81 1.50 -9.55
C MET A 170 11.23 0.42 -10.48
N LEU A 171 12.00 -0.61 -10.81
CA LEU A 171 11.51 -1.66 -11.71
C LEU A 171 10.32 -2.44 -11.14
N PRO A 172 10.39 -3.05 -9.93
CA PRO A 172 9.27 -3.79 -9.38
C PRO A 172 8.05 -2.90 -9.11
N VAL A 173 8.23 -1.67 -8.61
CA VAL A 173 7.11 -0.77 -8.29
C VAL A 173 6.38 -0.33 -9.57
N TYR A 174 7.11 0.11 -10.61
CA TYR A 174 6.46 0.51 -11.85
C TYR A 174 5.88 -0.66 -12.62
N SER A 175 6.49 -1.85 -12.55
CA SER A 175 5.88 -3.08 -13.09
C SER A 175 4.59 -3.41 -12.37
N PHE A 176 4.55 -3.30 -11.04
CA PHE A 176 3.34 -3.49 -10.26
C PHE A 176 2.23 -2.51 -10.66
N ILE A 177 2.57 -1.21 -10.76
CA ILE A 177 1.62 -0.17 -11.21
C ILE A 177 1.07 -0.51 -12.60
N ALA A 178 1.92 -0.91 -13.55
CA ALA A 178 1.52 -1.25 -14.89
C ALA A 178 0.61 -2.48 -14.94
N ILE A 179 0.96 -3.55 -14.21
CA ILE A 179 0.21 -4.81 -14.17
C ILE A 179 -1.17 -4.60 -13.53
N ILE A 180 -1.23 -3.90 -12.40
CA ILE A 180 -2.52 -3.64 -11.73
C ILE A 180 -3.40 -2.69 -12.57
N THR A 181 -2.80 -1.69 -13.21
CA THR A 181 -3.54 -0.82 -14.15
C THR A 181 -4.11 -1.64 -15.30
N LEU A 182 -3.30 -2.53 -15.91
CA LEU A 182 -3.75 -3.43 -16.97
C LEU A 182 -4.88 -4.34 -16.50
N LEU A 183 -4.73 -4.95 -15.32
CA LEU A 183 -5.76 -5.80 -14.71
C LEU A 183 -7.09 -5.05 -14.58
N ILE A 184 -7.06 -3.84 -14.04
CA ILE A 184 -8.26 -3.02 -13.85
C ILE A 184 -8.88 -2.63 -15.20
N VAL A 185 -8.07 -2.13 -16.14
CA VAL A 185 -8.56 -1.69 -17.45
C VAL A 185 -9.19 -2.87 -18.22
N VAL A 186 -8.50 -4.01 -18.29
CA VAL A 186 -9.01 -5.20 -18.96
C VAL A 186 -10.23 -5.77 -18.23
N GLY A 187 -10.22 -5.79 -16.90
CA GLY A 187 -11.35 -6.23 -16.09
C GLY A 187 -12.60 -5.39 -16.34
N LEU A 188 -12.47 -4.07 -16.29
CA LEU A 188 -13.59 -3.15 -16.59
C LEU A 188 -14.05 -3.27 -18.04
N PHE A 189 -13.13 -3.38 -19.00
CA PHE A 189 -13.48 -3.61 -20.40
C PHE A 189 -14.30 -4.88 -20.58
N LYS A 190 -13.88 -6.00 -19.97
CA LYS A 190 -14.64 -7.26 -20.04
C LYS A 190 -16.02 -7.13 -19.40
N ILE A 191 -16.13 -6.44 -18.27
CA ILE A 191 -17.43 -6.19 -17.62
C ILE A 191 -18.38 -5.44 -18.55
N VAL A 192 -17.90 -4.36 -19.18
CA VAL A 192 -18.68 -3.54 -20.14
C VAL A 192 -19.06 -4.34 -21.40
N THR A 193 -18.20 -5.27 -21.83
CA THR A 193 -18.47 -6.13 -23.00
C THR A 193 -19.29 -7.39 -22.69
N GLY A 194 -19.82 -7.51 -21.47
CA GLY A 194 -20.80 -8.56 -21.09
C GLY A 194 -20.20 -9.77 -20.38
N ALA A 195 -19.02 -9.62 -19.74
CA ALA A 195 -18.50 -10.70 -18.89
C ALA A 195 -19.49 -11.04 -17.77
N GLN A 196 -19.76 -12.33 -17.61
CA GLN A 196 -20.66 -12.81 -16.58
C GLN A 196 -19.96 -12.91 -15.23
N PRO A 197 -20.65 -12.63 -14.11
CA PRO A 197 -20.12 -12.86 -12.78
C PRO A 197 -19.83 -14.35 -12.56
N LEU A 198 -18.76 -14.66 -11.82
CA LEU A 198 -18.41 -16.05 -11.47
C LEU A 198 -19.33 -16.61 -10.38
N ASN A 199 -19.70 -15.74 -9.43
CA ASN A 199 -20.62 -16.06 -8.36
C ASN A 199 -21.72 -14.99 -8.28
N ALA A 200 -22.91 -15.41 -7.93
CA ALA A 200 -24.00 -14.47 -7.69
C ALA A 200 -23.69 -13.62 -6.45
N THR A 201 -23.66 -12.31 -6.61
CA THR A 201 -23.56 -11.34 -5.53
C THR A 201 -24.91 -10.65 -5.32
N ALA A 202 -25.17 -10.20 -4.11
CA ALA A 202 -26.33 -9.35 -3.87
C ALA A 202 -26.20 -8.03 -4.61
N LEU A 203 -27.31 -7.54 -5.15
CA LEU A 203 -27.35 -6.22 -5.77
C LEU A 203 -27.03 -5.13 -4.75
N PRO A 204 -26.40 -4.01 -5.17
CA PRO A 204 -26.19 -2.87 -4.29
C PRO A 204 -27.51 -2.40 -3.70
N GLY A 205 -27.50 -2.18 -2.37
CA GLY A 205 -28.72 -1.81 -1.63
C GLY A 205 -29.54 -3.00 -1.11
N ALA A 206 -29.21 -4.24 -1.45
CA ALA A 206 -29.89 -5.39 -0.88
C ALA A 206 -29.62 -5.51 0.63
N VAL A 207 -30.68 -5.78 1.39
CA VAL A 207 -30.56 -6.02 2.83
C VAL A 207 -30.01 -7.44 3.03
N VAL A 208 -28.87 -7.53 3.71
CA VAL A 208 -28.28 -8.81 4.09
C VAL A 208 -28.64 -9.11 5.54
N PRO A 209 -29.40 -10.17 5.83
CA PRO A 209 -29.75 -10.51 7.21
C PRO A 209 -28.51 -10.70 8.08
N GLY A 210 -28.54 -10.16 9.29
CA GLY A 210 -27.41 -10.28 10.23
C GLY A 210 -26.29 -9.24 10.06
N ILE A 211 -26.37 -8.36 9.05
CA ILE A 211 -25.41 -7.23 8.93
C ILE A 211 -25.53 -6.31 10.13
N SER A 212 -24.42 -6.00 10.77
CA SER A 212 -24.37 -5.08 11.90
C SER A 212 -23.44 -3.91 11.61
N ILE A 213 -23.70 -2.77 12.26
CA ILE A 213 -22.81 -1.61 12.17
C ILE A 213 -21.39 -2.00 12.63
N ALA A 214 -21.27 -2.84 13.67
CA ALA A 214 -19.98 -3.31 14.16
C ALA A 214 -19.21 -4.08 13.10
N LEU A 215 -19.87 -4.94 12.32
CA LEU A 215 -19.23 -5.68 11.21
C LEU A 215 -18.76 -4.74 10.10
N VAL A 216 -19.59 -3.75 9.73
CA VAL A 216 -19.23 -2.74 8.71
C VAL A 216 -18.05 -1.89 9.18
N LEU A 217 -18.05 -1.44 10.44
CA LEU A 217 -16.93 -0.69 11.02
C LEU A 217 -15.66 -1.53 11.09
N ARG A 218 -15.77 -2.83 11.41
CA ARG A 218 -14.63 -3.74 11.40
C ARG A 218 -14.08 -3.91 9.99
N ALA A 219 -14.93 -4.10 8.98
CA ALA A 219 -14.51 -4.19 7.58
C ALA A 219 -13.86 -2.88 7.10
N PHE A 220 -14.42 -1.72 7.46
CA PHE A 220 -13.83 -0.41 7.18
C PHE A 220 -12.46 -0.26 7.84
N SER A 221 -12.33 -0.61 9.12
CA SER A 221 -11.05 -0.56 9.85
C SER A 221 -10.00 -1.46 9.18
N SER A 222 -10.38 -2.69 8.81
CA SER A 222 -9.49 -3.62 8.10
C SER A 222 -9.06 -3.07 6.73
N GLY A 223 -9.99 -2.51 5.95
CA GLY A 223 -9.69 -1.90 4.66
C GLY A 223 -8.86 -0.63 4.75
N SER A 224 -9.01 0.14 5.83
CA SER A 224 -8.23 1.36 6.06
C SER A 224 -6.73 1.09 6.26
N SER A 225 -6.32 -0.15 6.56
CA SER A 225 -4.92 -0.56 6.59
C SER A 225 -4.21 -0.36 5.25
N SER A 226 -4.95 -0.31 4.14
CA SER A 226 -4.40 0.02 2.82
C SER A 226 -3.91 1.46 2.67
N LEU A 227 -4.19 2.33 3.64
CA LEU A 227 -3.75 3.74 3.64
C LEU A 227 -2.45 3.95 4.43
N THR A 228 -1.85 2.91 5.01
CA THR A 228 -0.53 3.00 5.66
C THR A 228 0.53 3.43 4.65
N GLY A 229 1.54 4.16 5.13
CA GLY A 229 2.64 4.65 4.29
C GLY A 229 2.35 5.96 3.53
N VAL A 230 1.12 6.50 3.58
CA VAL A 230 0.80 7.80 2.93
C VAL A 230 1.60 8.95 3.58
N GLU A 231 1.90 8.86 4.88
CA GLU A 231 2.69 9.84 5.64
C GLU A 231 4.19 9.82 5.29
N ALA A 232 4.70 8.74 4.71
CA ALA A 232 6.13 8.59 4.41
C ALA A 232 6.67 9.73 3.54
N ILE A 233 5.86 10.25 2.61
CA ILE A 233 6.25 11.38 1.76
C ILE A 233 6.40 12.67 2.56
N SER A 234 5.56 12.92 3.57
CA SER A 234 5.65 14.10 4.42
C SER A 234 6.90 14.05 5.33
N ASN A 235 7.29 12.86 5.78
CA ASN A 235 8.50 12.64 6.55
C ASN A 235 9.77 12.84 5.68
N ALA A 236 9.69 12.49 4.40
CA ALA A 236 10.81 12.44 3.48
C ALA A 236 11.04 13.74 2.69
N VAL A 237 10.36 14.85 2.98
CA VAL A 237 10.51 16.13 2.27
C VAL A 237 11.98 16.57 2.10
N PRO A 238 12.90 16.44 3.11
CA PRO A 238 14.30 16.81 2.97
C PRO A 238 15.07 16.06 1.89
N PHE A 239 14.62 14.86 1.52
CA PHE A 239 15.29 14.00 0.54
C PHE A 239 14.93 14.32 -0.91
N PHE A 240 13.93 15.17 -1.15
CA PHE A 240 13.55 15.57 -2.49
C PHE A 240 14.50 16.60 -3.10
N LYS A 241 14.65 16.56 -4.44
CA LYS A 241 15.27 17.64 -5.21
C LYS A 241 14.48 18.93 -5.07
N LYS A 242 15.18 20.09 -5.16
CA LYS A 242 14.53 21.42 -5.12
C LYS A 242 13.61 21.62 -6.35
N PRO A 243 12.45 22.25 -6.18
CA PRO A 243 11.82 22.75 -4.94
C PRO A 243 11.15 21.59 -4.14
N ARG A 244 11.68 21.32 -2.94
CA ARG A 244 11.39 20.12 -2.15
C ARG A 244 9.89 19.95 -1.86
N ALA A 245 9.26 20.94 -1.24
CA ALA A 245 7.84 20.88 -0.86
C ALA A 245 6.93 20.66 -2.08
N LYS A 246 7.19 21.37 -3.21
CA LYS A 246 6.41 21.20 -4.45
C LYS A 246 6.57 19.80 -5.03
N ASN A 247 7.78 19.25 -4.99
CA ASN A 247 8.04 17.91 -5.50
C ASN A 247 7.41 16.84 -4.60
N ALA A 248 7.52 16.96 -3.27
CA ALA A 248 6.90 16.07 -2.31
C ALA A 248 5.36 16.10 -2.42
N ALA A 249 4.75 17.29 -2.42
CA ALA A 249 3.31 17.44 -2.57
C ALA A 249 2.78 16.87 -3.90
N GLY A 250 3.53 17.05 -5.00
CA GLY A 250 3.19 16.45 -6.29
C GLY A 250 3.29 14.93 -6.30
N THR A 251 4.32 14.37 -5.63
CA THR A 251 4.47 12.92 -5.47
C THR A 251 3.35 12.33 -4.60
N LEU A 252 3.00 13.01 -3.51
CA LEU A 252 1.88 12.62 -2.64
C LEU A 252 0.55 12.57 -3.41
N ALA A 253 0.24 13.61 -4.20
CA ALA A 253 -0.97 13.66 -5.00
C ALA A 253 -1.02 12.55 -6.05
N LEU A 254 0.10 12.29 -6.74
CA LEU A 254 0.21 11.20 -7.71
C LEU A 254 0.01 9.84 -7.05
N MET A 255 0.68 9.59 -5.92
CA MET A 255 0.51 8.37 -5.13
C MET A 255 -0.95 8.17 -4.73
N ALA A 256 -1.59 9.17 -4.12
CA ALA A 256 -2.98 9.08 -3.68
C ALA A 256 -3.95 8.83 -4.84
N THR A 257 -3.67 9.39 -6.03
CA THR A 257 -4.48 9.13 -7.25
C THR A 257 -4.35 7.67 -7.68
N ILE A 258 -3.14 7.13 -7.73
CA ILE A 258 -2.90 5.72 -8.08
C ILE A 258 -3.57 4.79 -7.04
N LEU A 259 -3.38 5.08 -5.75
CA LEU A 259 -4.00 4.34 -4.65
C LEU A 259 -5.53 4.31 -4.79
N GLY A 260 -6.15 5.47 -4.97
CA GLY A 260 -7.59 5.57 -5.12
C GLY A 260 -8.11 4.81 -6.33
N PHE A 261 -7.45 4.93 -7.47
CA PHE A 261 -7.79 4.21 -8.69
C PHE A 261 -7.70 2.69 -8.49
N PHE A 262 -6.63 2.21 -7.88
CA PHE A 262 -6.45 0.77 -7.62
C PHE A 262 -7.48 0.25 -6.63
N PHE A 263 -7.67 0.96 -5.53
CA PHE A 263 -8.60 0.54 -4.48
C PHE A 263 -10.03 0.41 -5.02
N VAL A 264 -10.52 1.42 -5.72
CA VAL A 264 -11.86 1.39 -6.32
C VAL A 264 -11.95 0.34 -7.41
N GLY A 265 -10.96 0.26 -8.31
CA GLY A 265 -10.96 -0.67 -9.43
C GLY A 265 -10.96 -2.13 -8.96
N ILE A 266 -10.06 -2.49 -8.04
CA ILE A 266 -9.99 -3.86 -7.50
C ILE A 266 -11.26 -4.19 -6.73
N THR A 267 -11.76 -3.30 -5.87
CA THR A 267 -12.99 -3.54 -5.10
C THR A 267 -14.19 -3.75 -6.03
N PHE A 268 -14.32 -2.92 -7.06
CA PHE A 268 -15.42 -3.03 -8.00
C PHE A 268 -15.36 -4.34 -8.81
N ILE A 269 -14.19 -4.71 -9.32
CA ILE A 269 -14.01 -5.97 -10.07
C ILE A 269 -14.26 -7.17 -9.16
N ASN A 270 -13.76 -7.14 -7.92
CA ASN A 270 -14.01 -8.19 -6.94
C ASN A 270 -15.52 -8.37 -6.67
N TYR A 271 -16.21 -7.26 -6.45
CA TYR A 271 -17.68 -7.27 -6.28
C TYR A 271 -18.37 -7.86 -7.51
N TRP A 272 -18.02 -7.40 -8.73
CA TRP A 272 -18.67 -7.84 -9.97
C TRP A 272 -18.54 -9.35 -10.18
N TYR A 273 -17.33 -9.88 -10.04
CA TYR A 273 -17.09 -11.32 -10.20
C TYR A 273 -17.54 -12.17 -8.99
N GLY A 274 -17.88 -11.56 -7.87
CA GLY A 274 -18.28 -12.25 -6.66
C GLY A 274 -17.18 -13.14 -6.08
N ILE A 275 -15.92 -12.64 -6.08
CA ILE A 275 -14.78 -13.43 -5.63
C ILE A 275 -14.77 -13.47 -4.11
N VAL A 276 -14.73 -14.68 -3.58
CA VAL A 276 -14.64 -14.99 -2.15
C VAL A 276 -13.21 -15.40 -1.82
N PRO A 277 -12.62 -14.90 -0.72
CA PRO A 277 -11.31 -15.33 -0.26
C PRO A 277 -11.22 -16.84 -0.12
N LYS A 278 -10.10 -17.42 -0.54
CA LYS A 278 -9.78 -18.85 -0.43
C LYS A 278 -8.46 -19.00 0.29
N GLU A 279 -8.28 -20.08 1.03
CA GLU A 279 -6.98 -20.47 1.53
C GLU A 279 -6.01 -20.65 0.35
N GLU A 280 -4.75 -20.27 0.54
CA GLU A 280 -3.63 -20.43 -0.42
C GLU A 280 -3.69 -19.57 -1.70
N VAL A 281 -4.79 -18.86 -1.99
CA VAL A 281 -4.90 -18.05 -3.20
C VAL A 281 -5.43 -16.66 -2.87
N THR A 282 -4.60 -15.63 -3.04
CA THR A 282 -5.00 -14.24 -2.78
C THR A 282 -6.17 -13.81 -3.67
N VAL A 283 -7.00 -12.91 -3.17
CA VAL A 283 -8.12 -12.34 -3.94
C VAL A 283 -7.61 -11.69 -5.23
N LEU A 284 -6.46 -11.01 -5.18
CA LEU A 284 -5.87 -10.39 -6.37
C LEU A 284 -5.50 -11.44 -7.43
N SER A 285 -4.94 -12.60 -7.04
CA SER A 285 -4.66 -13.71 -7.95
C SER A 285 -5.94 -14.30 -8.55
N GLN A 286 -7.00 -14.42 -7.74
CA GLN A 286 -8.31 -14.88 -8.24
C GLN A 286 -8.91 -13.90 -9.25
N ILE A 287 -8.81 -12.58 -9.00
CA ILE A 287 -9.19 -11.53 -9.95
C ILE A 287 -8.40 -11.68 -11.26
N GLY A 288 -7.07 -11.89 -11.16
CA GLY A 288 -6.21 -12.11 -12.32
C GLY A 288 -6.69 -13.29 -13.17
N LYS A 289 -7.01 -14.42 -12.54
CA LYS A 289 -7.58 -15.60 -13.24
C LYS A 289 -8.93 -15.29 -13.88
N ALA A 290 -9.82 -14.59 -13.18
CA ALA A 290 -11.13 -14.21 -13.71
C ALA A 290 -11.02 -13.29 -14.92
N VAL A 291 -10.10 -12.33 -14.87
CA VAL A 291 -9.92 -11.32 -15.91
C VAL A 291 -9.14 -11.86 -17.10
N PHE A 292 -8.09 -12.63 -16.91
CA PHE A 292 -7.23 -13.11 -18.02
C PHE A 292 -7.55 -14.53 -18.50
N GLY A 293 -8.38 -15.30 -17.77
CA GLY A 293 -8.91 -16.57 -18.28
C GLY A 293 -7.92 -17.73 -18.19
N GLN A 294 -7.13 -17.82 -17.14
CA GLN A 294 -6.25 -18.97 -16.87
C GLN A 294 -6.81 -19.84 -15.75
#